data_b4e3a0aeceec84c0a8376a615079bc39
#
_entry.id   b4e3a0aeceec84c0a8376a615079bc39
#
_cell.length_a   1.000
_cell.length_b   1.000
_cell.length_c   1.000
_cell.angle_alpha   90.00
_cell.angle_beta   90.00
_cell.angle_gamma   90.00
#
_symmetry.space_group_name_H-M   'P 1'
#
loop_
_entity.id
_entity.type
_entity.pdbx_description
1 polymer ?
#
loop_
_entity_poly.entity_id
_entity_poly.type
_entity_poly.pdbx_seq_one_letter_code
_entity_poly.pdbx_strand_id
1 'polypeptide(L)'
;MKVLVIEDDRDLCEIAVRSLEKERYVVAWASDYHEAMQKLEDYEYDCILLDIMLPGGNGLDLLKYLRELKKDTAVIILSAKDSLEDKIAGLDLGADDYLPKPYHLAELHARIKSVVRRHQRNSIQTVSYGNVEINPDRFEVQIAGSPVSLNRKEYDILYYFLTRPNRLVNKETLAEAVWGDHIDQVDNFDFMYAQVKNLRRHLKQYGASVELKAVYGFGYKLSEL
;
A
#
# COMPACT_ATOMS: atom_id res chain seq x y z
N MET A 1 -1.54 2.80 -3.24
CA MET A 1 -1.35 2.33 -1.86
C MET A 1 -2.28 1.15 -1.63
N LYS A 2 -1.73 0.01 -1.21
CA LYS A 2 -2.46 -1.24 -1.00
C LYS A 2 -2.67 -1.47 0.51
N VAL A 3 -3.91 -1.70 0.91
CA VAL A 3 -4.31 -1.87 2.31
C VAL A 3 -4.94 -3.25 2.49
N LEU A 4 -4.54 -3.98 3.53
CA LEU A 4 -5.21 -5.20 3.95
C LEU A 4 -6.08 -4.90 5.17
N VAL A 5 -7.35 -5.28 5.11
CA VAL A 5 -8.30 -5.23 6.23
C VAL A 5 -8.49 -6.65 6.76
N ILE A 6 -8.13 -6.90 8.02
CA ILE A 6 -8.28 -8.19 8.70
C ILE A 6 -9.35 -7.99 9.77
N GLU A 7 -10.56 -8.48 9.51
CA GLU A 7 -11.76 -8.21 10.28
C GLU A 7 -12.76 -9.35 10.06
N ASP A 8 -13.25 -9.96 11.10
CA ASP A 8 -14.22 -11.05 11.03
C ASP A 8 -15.68 -10.56 10.95
N ASP A 9 -15.96 -9.38 11.49
CA ASP A 9 -17.27 -8.74 11.32
C ASP A 9 -17.43 -8.24 9.89
N ARG A 10 -18.28 -8.95 9.13
CA ARG A 10 -18.49 -8.70 7.71
C ARG A 10 -19.02 -7.29 7.42
N ASP A 11 -19.91 -6.78 8.26
CA ASP A 11 -20.53 -5.47 8.06
C ASP A 11 -19.51 -4.35 8.29
N LEU A 12 -18.69 -4.47 9.36
CA LEU A 12 -17.60 -3.54 9.64
C LEU A 12 -16.53 -3.59 8.54
N CYS A 13 -16.17 -4.79 8.09
CA CYS A 13 -15.23 -4.99 7.00
C CYS A 13 -15.73 -4.31 5.71
N GLU A 14 -16.97 -4.56 5.26
CA GLU A 14 -17.54 -3.94 4.07
C GLU A 14 -17.56 -2.41 4.14
N ILE A 15 -17.92 -1.84 5.30
CA ILE A 15 -17.92 -0.38 5.51
C ILE A 15 -16.51 0.19 5.36
N ALA A 16 -15.52 -0.44 6.00
CA ALA A 16 -14.12 -0.02 5.91
C ALA A 16 -13.60 -0.12 4.47
N VAL A 17 -13.79 -1.27 3.82
CA VAL A 17 -13.36 -1.53 2.44
C VAL A 17 -13.94 -0.48 1.48
N ARG A 18 -15.27 -0.31 1.48
CA ARG A 18 -15.94 0.68 0.59
C ARG A 18 -15.45 2.10 0.83
N SER A 19 -15.18 2.45 2.09
CA SER A 19 -14.67 3.78 2.44
C SER A 19 -13.25 4.00 1.93
N LEU A 20 -12.37 2.99 2.06
CA LEU A 20 -11.00 3.03 1.58
C LEU A 20 -10.92 3.05 0.05
N GLU A 21 -11.77 2.29 -0.64
CA GLU A 21 -11.86 2.31 -2.11
C GLU A 21 -12.29 3.68 -2.65
N LYS A 22 -13.20 4.39 -1.96
CA LYS A 22 -13.57 5.78 -2.31
C LYS A 22 -12.37 6.73 -2.22
N GLU A 23 -11.49 6.53 -1.25
CA GLU A 23 -10.20 7.25 -1.11
C GLU A 23 -9.12 6.69 -2.06
N ARG A 24 -9.51 5.81 -2.98
CA ARG A 24 -8.68 5.26 -4.04
C ARG A 24 -7.55 4.34 -3.55
N TYR A 25 -7.71 3.68 -2.43
CA TYR A 25 -6.83 2.59 -2.04
C TYR A 25 -7.14 1.31 -2.82
N VAL A 26 -6.15 0.49 -3.04
CA VAL A 26 -6.33 -0.91 -3.43
C VAL A 26 -6.53 -1.68 -2.14
N VAL A 27 -7.67 -2.32 -1.98
CA VAL A 27 -8.03 -2.97 -0.73
C VAL A 27 -8.18 -4.47 -0.92
N ALA A 28 -7.50 -5.23 -0.07
CA ALA A 28 -7.75 -6.64 0.16
C ALA A 28 -8.35 -6.82 1.56
N TRP A 29 -9.02 -7.91 1.81
CA TRP A 29 -9.57 -8.24 3.12
C TRP A 29 -9.42 -9.72 3.44
N ALA A 30 -9.38 -10.03 4.74
CA ALA A 30 -9.35 -11.38 5.28
C ALA A 30 -10.31 -11.46 6.47
N SER A 31 -11.06 -12.53 6.58
CA SER A 31 -12.10 -12.74 7.58
C SER A 31 -11.66 -13.58 8.76
N ASP A 32 -10.49 -14.21 8.69
CA ASP A 32 -9.95 -15.07 9.74
C ASP A 32 -8.41 -15.06 9.74
N TYR A 33 -7.86 -15.70 10.76
CA TYR A 33 -6.42 -15.80 10.95
C TYR A 33 -5.69 -16.50 9.80
N HIS A 34 -6.24 -17.59 9.28
CA HIS A 34 -5.58 -18.40 8.27
C HIS A 34 -5.56 -17.70 6.92
N GLU A 35 -6.68 -17.09 6.52
CA GLU A 35 -6.75 -16.26 5.31
C GLU A 35 -5.80 -15.07 5.41
N ALA A 36 -5.76 -14.41 6.58
CA ALA A 36 -4.83 -13.31 6.82
C ALA A 36 -3.37 -13.75 6.68
N MET A 37 -3.00 -14.89 7.29
CA MET A 37 -1.65 -15.42 7.21
C MET A 37 -1.24 -15.70 5.76
N GLN A 38 -2.09 -16.38 4.99
CA GLN A 38 -1.84 -16.67 3.58
C GLN A 38 -1.61 -15.39 2.78
N LYS A 39 -2.47 -14.38 2.96
CA LYS A 39 -2.30 -13.09 2.26
C LYS A 39 -1.02 -12.36 2.66
N LEU A 40 -0.59 -12.47 3.91
CA LEU A 40 0.66 -11.88 4.39
C LEU A 40 1.91 -12.59 3.86
N GLU A 41 1.80 -13.88 3.55
CA GLU A 41 2.87 -14.65 2.90
C GLU A 41 2.96 -14.33 1.41
N ASP A 42 1.82 -14.29 0.72
CA ASP A 42 1.74 -14.19 -0.73
C ASP A 42 1.92 -12.76 -1.24
N TYR A 43 1.51 -11.73 -0.46
CA TYR A 43 1.40 -10.36 -0.95
C TYR A 43 2.08 -9.33 -0.03
N GLU A 44 2.44 -8.18 -0.60
CA GLU A 44 2.94 -7.01 0.13
C GLU A 44 1.83 -5.94 0.27
N TYR A 45 1.74 -5.33 1.44
CA TYR A 45 0.79 -4.25 1.76
C TYR A 45 1.52 -3.03 2.31
N ASP A 46 1.02 -1.83 2.00
CA ASP A 46 1.53 -0.58 2.57
C ASP A 46 1.00 -0.34 3.99
N CYS A 47 -0.22 -0.82 4.27
CA CYS A 47 -0.85 -0.74 5.58
C CYS A 47 -1.74 -1.95 5.85
N ILE A 48 -1.77 -2.39 7.10
CA ILE A 48 -2.66 -3.45 7.59
C ILE A 48 -3.55 -2.87 8.68
N LEU A 49 -4.85 -3.07 8.55
CA LEU A 49 -5.84 -2.84 9.60
C LEU A 49 -6.13 -4.20 10.23
N LEU A 50 -5.81 -4.35 11.51
CA LEU A 50 -5.74 -5.65 12.16
C LEU A 50 -6.67 -5.71 13.36
N ASP A 51 -7.72 -6.54 13.31
CA ASP A 51 -8.42 -6.94 14.53
C ASP A 51 -7.58 -7.93 15.34
N ILE A 52 -7.65 -7.80 16.65
CA ILE A 52 -6.98 -8.73 17.58
C ILE A 52 -7.75 -10.06 17.67
N MET A 53 -9.08 -10.00 17.68
CA MET A 53 -9.93 -11.15 17.90
C MET A 53 -10.39 -11.73 16.56
N LEU A 54 -9.69 -12.77 16.10
CA LEU A 54 -9.99 -13.41 14.82
C LEU A 54 -10.40 -14.87 15.02
N PRO A 55 -11.34 -15.39 14.23
CA PRO A 55 -11.53 -16.82 14.14
C PRO A 55 -10.23 -17.54 13.78
N GLY A 56 -9.93 -18.62 14.47
CA GLY A 56 -8.75 -19.46 14.19
C GLY A 56 -7.42 -18.97 14.78
N GLY A 57 -7.36 -17.78 15.41
CA GLY A 57 -6.11 -17.31 16.04
C GLY A 57 -6.20 -15.91 16.64
N ASN A 58 -5.04 -15.39 17.06
CA ASN A 58 -4.94 -14.06 17.66
C ASN A 58 -4.23 -13.12 16.68
N GLY A 59 -4.82 -11.96 16.36
CA GLY A 59 -4.22 -10.96 15.48
C GLY A 59 -2.85 -10.47 15.94
N LEU A 60 -2.58 -10.44 17.24
CA LEU A 60 -1.25 -10.07 17.75
C LEU A 60 -0.15 -11.08 17.34
N ASP A 61 -0.49 -12.33 17.05
CA ASP A 61 0.49 -13.31 16.55
C ASP A 61 0.83 -13.02 15.07
N LEU A 62 -0.11 -12.49 14.26
CA LEU A 62 0.17 -11.98 12.91
C LEU A 62 1.12 -10.78 12.96
N LEU A 63 0.93 -9.88 13.93
CA LEU A 63 1.82 -8.74 14.12
C LEU A 63 3.24 -9.19 14.47
N LYS A 64 3.40 -10.13 15.42
CA LYS A 64 4.70 -10.72 15.76
C LYS A 64 5.37 -11.33 14.53
N TYR A 65 4.64 -12.14 13.77
CA TYR A 65 5.12 -12.77 12.56
C TYR A 65 5.65 -11.73 11.55
N LEU A 66 4.92 -10.64 11.31
CA LEU A 66 5.35 -9.56 10.43
C LEU A 66 6.67 -8.91 10.92
N ARG A 67 6.82 -8.69 12.21
CA ARG A 67 8.02 -8.07 12.79
C ARG A 67 9.23 -9.01 12.79
N GLU A 68 9.03 -10.30 12.99
CA GLU A 68 10.08 -11.33 12.85
C GLU A 68 10.61 -11.40 11.40
N LEU A 69 9.73 -11.27 10.41
CA LEU A 69 10.12 -11.18 9.00
C LEU A 69 10.74 -9.83 8.62
N LYS A 70 10.84 -8.88 9.55
CA LYS A 70 11.33 -7.52 9.30
C LYS A 70 10.59 -6.82 8.15
N LYS A 71 9.30 -7.15 7.95
CA LYS A 71 8.45 -6.45 6.98
C LYS A 71 8.16 -5.04 7.51
N ASP A 72 8.53 -4.03 6.74
CA ASP A 72 8.31 -2.61 7.04
C ASP A 72 6.90 -2.17 6.59
N THR A 73 5.89 -2.91 7.05
CA THR A 73 4.47 -2.64 6.77
C THR A 73 3.86 -1.92 7.96
N ALA A 74 3.16 -0.82 7.70
CA ALA A 74 2.42 -0.10 8.74
C ALA A 74 1.25 -0.96 9.26
N VAL A 75 1.09 -1.06 10.58
CA VAL A 75 0.01 -1.84 11.21
C VAL A 75 -0.77 -0.95 12.17
N ILE A 76 -2.09 -0.84 11.94
CA ILE A 76 -3.04 -0.21 12.85
C ILE A 76 -3.90 -1.30 13.46
N ILE A 77 -3.87 -1.43 14.77
CA ILE A 77 -4.77 -2.35 15.47
C ILE A 77 -6.16 -1.72 15.57
N LEU A 78 -7.19 -2.49 15.20
CA LEU A 78 -8.61 -2.17 15.38
C LEU A 78 -9.18 -3.12 16.43
N SER A 79 -9.64 -2.66 17.58
CA SER A 79 -10.12 -3.59 18.60
C SER A 79 -11.24 -3.00 19.44
N ALA A 80 -12.17 -3.89 19.85
CA ALA A 80 -13.17 -3.57 20.86
C ALA A 80 -12.57 -3.52 22.30
N LYS A 81 -11.35 -4.04 22.49
CA LYS A 81 -10.64 -3.92 23.75
C LYS A 81 -10.15 -2.49 23.94
N ASP A 82 -10.59 -1.85 25.00
CA ASP A 82 -10.30 -0.44 25.27
C ASP A 82 -9.44 -0.24 26.52
N SER A 83 -8.92 -1.35 27.10
CA SER A 83 -8.03 -1.26 28.25
C SER A 83 -6.69 -0.62 27.87
N LEU A 84 -6.11 0.11 28.80
CA LEU A 84 -4.80 0.72 28.61
C LEU A 84 -3.72 -0.36 28.38
N GLU A 85 -3.85 -1.49 29.08
CA GLU A 85 -2.95 -2.62 29.01
C GLU A 85 -2.93 -3.25 27.60
N ASP A 86 -4.09 -3.46 26.97
CA ASP A 86 -4.19 -4.01 25.62
C ASP A 86 -3.58 -3.07 24.58
N LYS A 87 -3.78 -1.75 24.74
CA LYS A 87 -3.17 -0.73 23.86
C LYS A 87 -1.65 -0.73 23.96
N ILE A 88 -1.12 -0.75 25.20
CA ILE A 88 0.32 -0.79 25.43
C ILE A 88 0.91 -2.07 24.85
N ALA A 89 0.30 -3.24 25.12
CA ALA A 89 0.78 -4.51 24.62
C ALA A 89 0.84 -4.55 23.07
N GLY A 90 -0.17 -4.01 22.39
CA GLY A 90 -0.18 -3.94 20.93
C GLY A 90 0.92 -3.03 20.37
N LEU A 91 1.13 -1.87 20.99
CA LEU A 91 2.17 -0.91 20.57
C LEU A 91 3.58 -1.45 20.86
N ASP A 92 3.80 -2.08 22.02
CA ASP A 92 5.08 -2.71 22.39
C ASP A 92 5.46 -3.87 21.46
N LEU A 93 4.47 -4.58 20.91
CA LEU A 93 4.67 -5.60 19.88
C LEU A 93 5.01 -5.01 18.50
N GLY A 94 5.00 -3.69 18.38
CA GLY A 94 5.40 -2.98 17.17
C GLY A 94 4.25 -2.57 16.26
N ALA A 95 3.01 -2.47 16.76
CA ALA A 95 1.96 -1.76 16.02
C ALA A 95 2.29 -0.27 15.92
N ASP A 96 1.92 0.35 14.81
CA ASP A 96 2.20 1.76 14.54
C ASP A 96 1.15 2.69 15.13
N ASP A 97 -0.06 2.18 15.32
CA ASP A 97 -1.17 2.88 15.95
C ASP A 97 -2.21 1.89 16.48
N TYR A 98 -3.11 2.39 17.29
CA TYR A 98 -4.23 1.65 17.88
C TYR A 98 -5.50 2.49 17.80
N LEU A 99 -6.57 1.94 17.23
CA LEU A 99 -7.85 2.61 17.06
C LEU A 99 -8.96 1.76 17.68
N PRO A 100 -9.56 2.21 18.79
CA PRO A 100 -10.65 1.46 19.45
C PRO A 100 -11.92 1.46 18.59
N LYS A 101 -12.65 0.35 18.61
CA LYS A 101 -14.01 0.23 18.06
C LYS A 101 -15.04 0.69 19.11
N PRO A 102 -16.10 1.42 18.72
CA PRO A 102 -16.39 1.93 17.37
C PRO A 102 -15.58 3.17 17.02
N TYR A 103 -15.19 3.31 15.75
CA TYR A 103 -14.40 4.43 15.25
C TYR A 103 -15.08 5.18 14.10
N HIS A 104 -14.69 6.42 13.89
CA HIS A 104 -15.12 7.20 12.74
C HIS A 104 -14.21 6.93 11.54
N LEU A 105 -14.79 6.75 10.35
CA LEU A 105 -14.04 6.51 9.12
C LEU A 105 -13.04 7.64 8.81
N ALA A 106 -13.40 8.89 9.08
CA ALA A 106 -12.50 10.02 8.91
C ALA A 106 -11.24 9.91 9.80
N GLU A 107 -11.38 9.38 11.02
CA GLU A 107 -10.26 9.12 11.93
C GLU A 107 -9.38 7.99 11.39
N LEU A 108 -9.99 6.88 10.95
CA LEU A 108 -9.28 5.77 10.34
C LEU A 108 -8.43 6.25 9.15
N HIS A 109 -8.99 7.04 8.24
CA HIS A 109 -8.24 7.60 7.10
C HIS A 109 -7.08 8.50 7.52
N ALA A 110 -7.28 9.37 8.52
CA ALA A 110 -6.23 10.24 9.04
C ALA A 110 -5.07 9.43 9.64
N ARG A 111 -5.38 8.37 10.38
CA ARG A 111 -4.39 7.47 10.99
C ARG A 111 -3.62 6.67 9.94
N ILE A 112 -4.30 6.08 8.95
CA ILE A 112 -3.64 5.39 7.84
C ILE A 112 -2.64 6.31 7.14
N LYS A 113 -3.06 7.52 6.75
CA LYS A 113 -2.15 8.51 6.14
C LYS A 113 -0.96 8.83 7.04
N SER A 114 -1.18 8.96 8.35
CA SER A 114 -0.12 9.29 9.32
C SER A 114 0.89 8.17 9.48
N VAL A 115 0.45 6.91 9.65
CA VAL A 115 1.35 5.77 9.87
C VAL A 115 2.15 5.44 8.62
N VAL A 116 1.49 5.41 7.45
CA VAL A 116 2.17 5.14 6.17
C VAL A 116 3.22 6.21 5.87
N ARG A 117 2.93 7.49 6.12
CA ARG A 117 3.91 8.56 5.98
C ARG A 117 5.13 8.37 6.88
N ARG A 118 4.96 7.89 8.12
CA ARG A 118 6.08 7.58 9.05
C ARG A 118 6.96 6.45 8.52
N HIS A 119 6.36 5.40 7.96
CA HIS A 119 7.09 4.26 7.36
C HIS A 119 7.88 4.66 6.10
N GLN A 120 7.38 5.59 5.32
CA GLN A 120 8.06 6.08 4.10
C GLN A 120 9.28 6.97 4.39
N ARG A 121 9.81 6.95 5.60
CA ARG A 121 10.98 7.71 6.09
C ARG A 121 10.94 9.22 5.86
N ASN A 122 10.68 9.93 6.94
CA ASN A 122 10.95 11.36 7.12
C ASN A 122 10.30 12.31 6.11
N SER A 123 9.11 12.75 6.54
CA SER A 123 8.69 14.12 6.30
C SER A 123 9.08 14.71 4.96
N ILE A 124 8.22 14.65 4.08
CA ILE A 124 7.85 15.74 3.19
C ILE A 124 6.61 15.22 2.50
N GLN A 125 5.62 16.06 2.35
CA GLN A 125 4.39 15.77 1.61
C GLN A 125 4.64 15.26 0.16
N THR A 126 5.89 15.03 -0.20
CA THR A 126 6.32 14.75 -1.58
C THR A 126 7.29 13.55 -1.60
N VAL A 127 6.99 12.56 -2.42
CA VAL A 127 7.90 11.45 -2.75
C VAL A 127 8.64 11.84 -4.03
N SER A 128 9.97 11.83 -4.00
CA SER A 128 10.77 12.25 -5.16
C SER A 128 11.87 11.25 -5.50
N TYR A 129 12.17 11.12 -6.79
CA TYR A 129 13.34 10.43 -7.32
C TYR A 129 13.78 11.08 -8.64
N GLY A 130 15.06 11.49 -8.71
CA GLY A 130 15.53 12.39 -9.75
C GLY A 130 14.77 13.73 -9.70
N ASN A 131 14.25 14.19 -10.83
CA ASN A 131 13.42 15.40 -10.94
C ASN A 131 11.91 15.11 -11.02
N VAL A 132 11.49 13.92 -10.62
CA VAL A 132 10.07 13.51 -10.55
C VAL A 132 9.61 13.57 -9.10
N GLU A 133 8.48 14.24 -8.86
CA GLU A 133 7.91 14.47 -7.53
C GLU A 133 6.43 14.10 -7.53
N ILE A 134 5.98 13.43 -6.48
CA ILE A 134 4.56 13.14 -6.22
C ILE A 134 4.19 13.66 -4.83
N ASN A 135 3.11 14.43 -4.77
CA ASN A 135 2.40 14.72 -3.53
C ASN A 135 1.24 13.72 -3.38
N PRO A 136 1.37 12.70 -2.51
CA PRO A 136 0.35 11.66 -2.39
C PRO A 136 -0.94 12.15 -1.73
N ASP A 137 -0.88 13.19 -0.90
CA ASP A 137 -2.06 13.75 -0.23
C ASP A 137 -2.98 14.51 -1.22
N ARG A 138 -2.38 15.11 -2.25
CA ARG A 138 -3.09 15.87 -3.29
C ARG A 138 -3.23 15.12 -4.61
N PHE A 139 -2.60 13.96 -4.75
CA PHE A 139 -2.47 13.22 -6.02
C PHE A 139 -1.85 14.07 -7.16
N GLU A 140 -0.94 14.97 -6.80
CA GLU A 140 -0.25 15.83 -7.74
C GLU A 140 1.10 15.22 -8.14
N VAL A 141 1.42 15.34 -9.42
CA VAL A 141 2.70 14.90 -9.98
C VAL A 141 3.38 16.10 -10.63
N GLN A 142 4.67 16.26 -10.35
CA GLN A 142 5.53 17.23 -11.03
C GLN A 142 6.74 16.52 -11.63
N ILE A 143 7.14 16.94 -12.83
CA ILE A 143 8.36 16.48 -13.50
C ILE A 143 9.13 17.74 -13.93
N ALA A 144 10.36 17.86 -13.47
CA ALA A 144 11.18 19.07 -13.69
C ALA A 144 10.45 20.36 -13.29
N GLY A 145 9.69 20.35 -12.20
CA GLY A 145 8.88 21.47 -11.71
C GLY A 145 7.59 21.76 -12.49
N SER A 146 7.30 21.00 -13.56
CA SER A 146 6.07 21.15 -14.36
C SER A 146 4.99 20.18 -13.89
N PRO A 147 3.74 20.63 -13.66
CA PRO A 147 2.65 19.74 -13.29
C PRO A 147 2.29 18.79 -14.45
N VAL A 148 2.09 17.52 -14.11
CA VAL A 148 1.77 16.46 -15.07
C VAL A 148 0.48 15.77 -14.66
N SER A 149 -0.47 15.70 -15.60
CA SER A 149 -1.71 14.95 -15.40
C SER A 149 -1.52 13.51 -15.84
N LEU A 150 -1.60 12.59 -14.88
CA LEU A 150 -1.60 11.15 -15.12
C LEU A 150 -2.98 10.57 -14.86
N ASN A 151 -3.34 9.51 -15.57
CA ASN A 151 -4.51 8.74 -15.15
C ASN A 151 -4.18 7.95 -13.87
N ARG A 152 -5.24 7.39 -13.25
CA ARG A 152 -5.11 6.72 -11.96
C ARG A 152 -4.05 5.61 -11.96
N LYS A 153 -4.04 4.75 -12.97
CA LYS A 153 -3.13 3.60 -13.03
C LYS A 153 -1.69 4.01 -13.36
N GLU A 154 -1.51 5.02 -14.19
CA GLU A 154 -0.20 5.63 -14.45
C GLU A 154 0.38 6.25 -13.17
N TYR A 155 -0.46 6.94 -12.38
CA TYR A 155 -0.09 7.49 -11.09
C TYR A 155 0.32 6.38 -10.10
N ASP A 156 -0.50 5.34 -9.95
CA ASP A 156 -0.23 4.23 -9.03
C ASP A 156 1.06 3.48 -9.38
N ILE A 157 1.33 3.26 -10.68
CA ILE A 157 2.59 2.68 -11.16
C ILE A 157 3.77 3.59 -10.81
N LEU A 158 3.67 4.89 -11.11
CA LEU A 158 4.75 5.84 -10.83
C LEU A 158 5.03 5.93 -9.33
N TYR A 159 4.00 6.05 -8.51
CA TYR A 159 4.11 6.08 -7.06
C TYR A 159 4.77 4.81 -6.50
N TYR A 160 4.38 3.63 -7.00
CA TYR A 160 4.97 2.36 -6.61
C TYR A 160 6.48 2.32 -6.82
N PHE A 161 6.95 2.80 -7.98
CA PHE A 161 8.37 2.82 -8.29
C PHE A 161 9.13 3.95 -7.60
N LEU A 162 8.54 5.11 -7.40
CA LEU A 162 9.18 6.23 -6.69
C LEU A 162 9.44 5.90 -5.22
N THR A 163 8.57 5.12 -4.59
CA THR A 163 8.78 4.64 -3.22
C THR A 163 9.80 3.49 -3.13
N ARG A 164 10.19 2.89 -4.27
CA ARG A 164 11.11 1.74 -4.37
C ARG A 164 12.14 1.96 -5.49
N PRO A 165 12.94 3.05 -5.45
CA PRO A 165 13.86 3.38 -6.53
C PRO A 165 14.90 2.28 -6.73
N ASN A 166 15.28 2.04 -7.98
CA ASN A 166 16.26 1.02 -8.37
C ASN A 166 15.88 -0.45 -8.08
N ARG A 167 14.70 -0.73 -7.53
CA ARG A 167 14.22 -2.11 -7.33
C ARG A 167 13.70 -2.68 -8.65
N LEU A 168 14.13 -3.89 -8.98
CA LEU A 168 13.54 -4.68 -10.07
C LEU A 168 12.24 -5.29 -9.56
N VAL A 169 11.15 -5.09 -10.29
CA VAL A 169 9.80 -5.55 -9.95
C VAL A 169 9.28 -6.41 -11.09
N ASN A 170 8.87 -7.63 -10.81
CA ASN A 170 8.25 -8.50 -11.80
C ASN A 170 6.84 -8.00 -12.18
N LYS A 171 6.28 -8.55 -13.24
CA LYS A 171 4.99 -8.10 -13.79
C LYS A 171 3.83 -8.41 -12.84
N GLU A 172 3.89 -9.58 -12.24
CA GLU A 172 2.89 -10.12 -11.33
C GLU A 172 2.79 -9.21 -10.10
N THR A 173 3.91 -8.95 -9.42
CA THR A 173 3.98 -8.05 -8.26
C THR A 173 3.52 -6.62 -8.58
N LEU A 174 3.87 -6.10 -9.77
CA LEU A 174 3.40 -4.78 -10.18
C LEU A 174 1.88 -4.77 -10.43
N ALA A 175 1.36 -5.82 -11.06
CA ALA A 175 -0.07 -5.96 -11.32
C ALA A 175 -0.87 -6.05 -10.01
N GLU A 176 -0.43 -6.87 -9.06
CA GLU A 176 -1.04 -6.97 -7.73
C GLU A 176 -1.06 -5.63 -6.99
N ALA A 177 0.10 -4.95 -6.94
CA ALA A 177 0.21 -3.69 -6.21
C ALA A 177 -0.70 -2.59 -6.76
N VAL A 178 -1.04 -2.63 -8.06
CA VAL A 178 -1.80 -1.58 -8.74
C VAL A 178 -3.25 -1.96 -9.02
N TRP A 179 -3.56 -3.25 -9.20
CA TRP A 179 -4.91 -3.72 -9.54
C TRP A 179 -5.56 -4.59 -8.45
N GLY A 180 -4.78 -5.06 -7.49
CA GLY A 180 -5.27 -5.88 -6.37
C GLY A 180 -4.87 -7.34 -6.46
N ASP A 181 -5.22 -8.10 -5.42
CA ASP A 181 -4.90 -9.52 -5.29
C ASP A 181 -5.53 -10.35 -6.41
N HIS A 182 -4.90 -11.47 -6.73
CA HIS A 182 -5.30 -12.41 -7.77
C HIS A 182 -5.25 -11.91 -9.22
N ILE A 183 -4.84 -10.67 -9.47
CA ILE A 183 -4.65 -10.15 -10.83
C ILE A 183 -3.44 -10.79 -11.52
N ASP A 184 -2.51 -11.35 -10.77
CA ASP A 184 -1.37 -12.13 -11.22
C ASP A 184 -1.77 -13.46 -11.90
N GLN A 185 -2.99 -13.95 -11.62
CA GLN A 185 -3.54 -15.19 -12.20
C GLN A 185 -4.16 -14.99 -13.59
N VAL A 186 -4.12 -13.76 -14.13
CA VAL A 186 -4.60 -13.52 -15.50
C VAL A 186 -3.54 -13.89 -16.52
N ASP A 187 -3.94 -14.48 -17.63
CA ASP A 187 -3.04 -14.94 -18.70
C ASP A 187 -2.38 -13.80 -19.49
N ASN A 188 -2.89 -12.56 -19.35
CA ASN A 188 -2.48 -11.42 -20.17
C ASN A 188 -2.38 -10.13 -19.38
N PHE A 189 -1.24 -9.43 -19.52
CA PHE A 189 -0.95 -8.13 -18.88
C PHE A 189 -1.05 -6.94 -19.84
N ASP A 190 -1.77 -7.03 -20.96
CA ASP A 190 -1.87 -5.96 -21.95
C ASP A 190 -2.42 -4.65 -21.36
N PHE A 191 -3.34 -4.74 -20.42
CA PHE A 191 -3.85 -3.60 -19.66
C PHE A 191 -2.74 -2.83 -18.93
N MET A 192 -1.77 -3.56 -18.33
CA MET A 192 -0.63 -2.97 -17.64
C MET A 192 0.39 -2.40 -18.63
N TYR A 193 0.68 -3.12 -19.72
CA TYR A 193 1.63 -2.66 -20.73
C TYR A 193 1.20 -1.33 -21.36
N ALA A 194 -0.10 -1.14 -21.58
CA ALA A 194 -0.64 0.12 -22.08
C ALA A 194 -0.35 1.28 -21.11
N GLN A 195 -0.56 1.07 -19.80
CA GLN A 195 -0.30 2.09 -18.78
C GLN A 195 1.21 2.40 -18.65
N VAL A 196 2.05 1.37 -18.62
CA VAL A 196 3.51 1.53 -18.59
C VAL A 196 4.01 2.29 -19.83
N LYS A 197 3.50 1.97 -21.02
CA LYS A 197 3.83 2.70 -22.27
C LYS A 197 3.45 4.18 -22.18
N ASN A 198 2.26 4.48 -21.70
CA ASN A 198 1.79 5.86 -21.55
C ASN A 198 2.63 6.62 -20.52
N LEU A 199 2.88 6.01 -19.35
CA LEU A 199 3.73 6.61 -18.33
C LEU A 199 5.13 6.94 -18.85
N ARG A 200 5.77 6.02 -19.59
CA ARG A 200 7.07 6.28 -20.25
C ARG A 200 7.03 7.46 -21.19
N ARG A 201 5.93 7.59 -21.97
CA ARG A 201 5.74 8.74 -22.86
C ARG A 201 5.68 10.04 -22.05
N HIS A 202 4.94 10.08 -20.93
CA HIS A 202 4.87 11.25 -20.06
C HIS A 202 6.24 11.59 -19.47
N LEU A 203 6.95 10.62 -18.89
CA LEU A 203 8.30 10.83 -18.35
C LEU A 203 9.22 11.45 -19.39
N LYS A 204 9.25 10.91 -20.60
CA LYS A 204 10.07 11.44 -21.70
C LYS A 204 9.62 12.84 -22.16
N GLN A 205 8.32 13.04 -22.30
CA GLN A 205 7.74 14.32 -22.80
C GLN A 205 8.04 15.48 -21.85
N TYR A 206 8.02 15.24 -20.54
CA TYR A 206 8.26 16.27 -19.53
C TYR A 206 9.72 16.33 -19.05
N GLY A 207 10.64 15.61 -19.69
CA GLY A 207 12.07 15.70 -19.41
C GLY A 207 12.44 15.10 -18.05
N ALA A 208 11.84 13.96 -17.69
CA ALA A 208 12.23 13.26 -16.48
C ALA A 208 13.71 12.83 -16.53
N SER A 209 14.44 13.00 -15.43
CA SER A 209 15.80 12.48 -15.26
C SER A 209 15.84 10.99 -14.90
N VAL A 210 14.68 10.36 -14.88
CA VAL A 210 14.50 8.94 -14.58
C VAL A 210 13.79 8.23 -15.74
N GLU A 211 14.06 6.94 -15.87
CA GLU A 211 13.44 6.09 -16.88
C GLU A 211 12.88 4.81 -16.24
N LEU A 212 11.64 4.48 -16.62
CA LEU A 212 11.04 3.18 -16.29
C LEU A 212 11.49 2.14 -17.33
N LYS A 213 12.56 1.40 -17.05
CA LYS A 213 13.17 0.41 -17.94
C LYS A 213 12.44 -0.93 -17.85
N ALA A 214 12.22 -1.58 -19.01
CA ALA A 214 11.87 -2.99 -19.04
C ALA A 214 13.17 -3.82 -18.99
N VAL A 215 13.21 -4.79 -18.09
CA VAL A 215 14.28 -5.80 -18.02
C VAL A 215 13.70 -7.09 -18.58
N TYR A 216 14.19 -7.47 -19.76
CA TYR A 216 13.65 -8.60 -20.52
C TYR A 216 13.63 -9.88 -19.66
N GLY A 217 12.49 -10.56 -19.61
CA GLY A 217 12.30 -11.79 -18.82
C GLY A 217 12.09 -11.58 -17.31
N PHE A 218 12.29 -10.34 -16.78
CA PHE A 218 12.23 -10.10 -15.34
C PHE A 218 11.16 -9.09 -14.89
N GLY A 219 10.90 -8.03 -15.68
CA GLY A 219 9.91 -7.02 -15.29
C GLY A 219 10.35 -5.60 -15.55
N TYR A 220 10.14 -4.70 -14.58
CA TYR A 220 10.40 -3.27 -14.71
C TYR A 220 11.25 -2.73 -13.56
N LYS A 221 11.98 -1.65 -13.84
CA LYS A 221 12.80 -0.92 -12.88
C LYS A 221 12.80 0.56 -13.20
N LEU A 222 12.59 1.42 -12.21
CA LEU A 222 12.80 2.86 -12.34
C LEU A 222 14.23 3.18 -11.91
N SER A 223 14.99 3.82 -12.78
CA SER A 223 16.38 4.24 -12.53
C SER A 223 16.66 5.59 -13.14
N GLU A 224 17.67 6.30 -12.64
CA GLU A 224 18.19 7.49 -13.29
C GLU A 224 18.74 7.17 -14.70
N LEU A 225 18.73 8.19 -15.57
CA LEU A 225 19.20 8.11 -16.96
C LEU A 225 20.72 8.01 -17.03
#